data_bee78d858f2334b92939701604a90913
#
_entry.id   bee78d858f2334b92939701604a90913
#
_cell.length_a   1.000
_cell.length_b   1.000
_cell.length_c   1.000
_cell.angle_alpha   90.00
_cell.angle_beta   90.00
_cell.angle_gamma   90.00
#
_symmetry.space_group_name_H-M   'P 1'
#
loop_
_entity.id
_entity.type
_entity.pdbx_description
1 polymer ?
#
loop_
_entity_poly.entity_id
_entity_poly.type
_entity_poly.pdbx_seq_one_letter_code
_entity_poly.pdbx_strand_id
1 'polypeptide(L)'
;TLNVRSGAGTNYASIGSVTKGQKLSVVSKSGSWYKINNNGRTGYVSSDYVQASGTTTAPTTPPAESTTYTVTASTLNVRSGAGTNYASIGSVTKGQKLSVVSKSGSWYKINYNGRTGYVSSDYVQASATASPKLVVDSFKTLGNAQQVILVTADNYDTKSAKIQTFEKVDGKWKQVLTANGVLGQKGFALAKKEGDMESPTGKYTIGTAFGRHANPGTKLPYRKITSNDVWVDDSKSSLYNKWQQKPANGRWTSAENMDIPAYDYGFVINYNESRTPGKGSAIFFHVGTNYTAGCTATSKEQVVSILKWLNPEKNPVIIQSPVSELDKY
;
A
#
# COMPACT_ATOMS: atom_id res chain seq x y z
N THR A 1 -35.29 10.87 5.03
CA THR A 1 -35.06 10.14 3.76
C THR A 1 -34.23 11.00 2.82
N LEU A 2 -33.38 10.37 2.03
CA LEU A 2 -32.58 10.97 0.97
C LEU A 2 -32.98 10.29 -0.36
N ASN A 3 -33.30 11.06 -1.38
CA ASN A 3 -33.68 10.53 -2.69
C ASN A 3 -32.48 9.85 -3.37
N VAL A 4 -32.74 8.69 -3.94
CA VAL A 4 -31.83 8.02 -4.89
C VAL A 4 -32.28 8.40 -6.30
N ARG A 5 -31.37 8.99 -7.09
CA ARG A 5 -31.70 9.51 -8.43
C ARG A 5 -31.07 8.65 -9.53
N SER A 6 -31.60 8.75 -10.73
CA SER A 6 -31.10 8.02 -11.91
C SER A 6 -29.78 8.57 -12.46
N GLY A 7 -29.36 9.76 -12.04
CA GLY A 7 -28.11 10.41 -12.44
C GLY A 7 -27.58 11.40 -11.38
N ALA A 8 -26.37 11.88 -11.60
CA ALA A 8 -25.63 12.76 -10.68
C ALA A 8 -26.12 14.22 -10.79
N GLY A 9 -27.30 14.51 -10.28
CA GLY A 9 -27.88 15.87 -10.30
C GLY A 9 -29.32 15.90 -9.79
N THR A 10 -29.77 17.06 -9.32
CA THR A 10 -31.15 17.27 -8.83
C THR A 10 -32.21 17.24 -9.95
N ASN A 11 -31.78 17.43 -11.19
CA ASN A 11 -32.60 17.38 -12.39
C ASN A 11 -32.92 15.93 -12.85
N TYR A 12 -32.25 14.91 -12.28
CA TYR A 12 -32.53 13.52 -12.60
C TYR A 12 -33.71 13.00 -11.77
N ALA A 13 -34.47 12.07 -12.36
CA ALA A 13 -35.63 11.46 -11.71
C ALA A 13 -35.24 10.72 -10.42
N SER A 14 -36.10 10.80 -9.40
CA SER A 14 -35.96 9.94 -8.21
C SER A 14 -36.40 8.53 -8.56
N ILE A 15 -35.54 7.55 -8.28
CA ILE A 15 -35.76 6.13 -8.52
C ILE A 15 -35.89 5.33 -7.23
N GLY A 16 -35.94 6.03 -6.09
CA GLY A 16 -36.08 5.44 -4.75
C GLY A 16 -35.56 6.40 -3.67
N SER A 17 -35.46 5.91 -2.45
CA SER A 17 -34.94 6.67 -1.33
C SER A 17 -34.16 5.78 -0.36
N VAL A 18 -33.29 6.40 0.44
CA VAL A 18 -32.57 5.78 1.55
C VAL A 18 -32.91 6.51 2.85
N THR A 19 -32.87 5.83 3.97
CA THR A 19 -33.22 6.38 5.27
C THR A 19 -31.99 6.80 6.07
N LYS A 20 -32.18 7.65 7.09
CA LYS A 20 -31.10 8.07 8.00
C LYS A 20 -30.51 6.83 8.71
N GLY A 21 -29.19 6.72 8.69
CA GLY A 21 -28.46 5.59 9.29
C GLY A 21 -28.32 4.36 8.37
N GLN A 22 -28.95 4.34 7.20
CA GLN A 22 -28.78 3.26 6.23
C GLN A 22 -27.36 3.27 5.66
N LYS A 23 -26.68 2.12 5.68
CA LYS A 23 -25.36 1.96 5.07
C LYS A 23 -25.49 1.84 3.56
N LEU A 24 -24.70 2.63 2.83
CA LEU A 24 -24.69 2.68 1.38
C LEU A 24 -23.40 2.07 0.81
N SER A 25 -23.54 1.23 -0.22
CA SER A 25 -22.40 0.76 -1.00
C SER A 25 -22.05 1.78 -2.07
N VAL A 26 -21.06 2.65 -1.77
CA VAL A 26 -20.58 3.67 -2.71
C VAL A 26 -19.63 3.05 -3.71
N VAL A 27 -19.91 3.21 -5.00
CA VAL A 27 -19.09 2.73 -6.13
C VAL A 27 -18.08 3.79 -6.57
N SER A 28 -18.52 5.07 -6.64
CA SER A 28 -17.65 6.19 -7.03
C SER A 28 -18.24 7.52 -6.58
N LYS A 29 -17.43 8.60 -6.62
CA LYS A 29 -17.85 9.99 -6.40
C LYS A 29 -17.62 10.79 -7.66
N SER A 30 -18.61 11.61 -8.04
CA SER A 30 -18.52 12.56 -9.15
C SER A 30 -19.13 13.91 -8.70
N GLY A 31 -18.27 14.89 -8.50
CA GLY A 31 -18.68 16.18 -7.91
C GLY A 31 -19.33 16.01 -6.54
N SER A 32 -20.52 16.57 -6.35
CA SER A 32 -21.33 16.46 -5.13
C SER A 32 -22.25 15.23 -5.09
N TRP A 33 -21.97 14.19 -5.88
CA TRP A 33 -22.81 12.99 -5.97
C TRP A 33 -22.02 11.70 -5.75
N TYR A 34 -22.58 10.79 -4.94
CA TYR A 34 -22.12 9.40 -4.83
C TYR A 34 -22.94 8.52 -5.76
N LYS A 35 -22.25 7.74 -6.60
CA LYS A 35 -22.83 6.60 -7.30
C LYS A 35 -22.90 5.43 -6.34
N ILE A 36 -24.07 4.88 -6.14
CA ILE A 36 -24.30 3.78 -5.18
C ILE A 36 -24.93 2.57 -5.89
N ASN A 37 -24.72 1.39 -5.31
CA ASN A 37 -25.53 0.21 -5.64
C ASN A 37 -26.66 0.13 -4.59
N ASN A 38 -27.88 0.30 -5.04
CA ASN A 38 -29.08 0.18 -4.22
C ASN A 38 -29.90 -1.04 -4.70
N ASN A 39 -29.81 -2.15 -3.98
CA ASN A 39 -30.52 -3.41 -4.28
C ASN A 39 -30.30 -3.92 -5.73
N GLY A 40 -29.02 -3.90 -6.19
CA GLY A 40 -28.64 -4.36 -7.52
C GLY A 40 -28.87 -3.33 -8.64
N ARG A 41 -29.39 -2.15 -8.33
CA ARG A 41 -29.57 -1.06 -9.29
C ARG A 41 -28.60 0.10 -9.00
N THR A 42 -28.03 0.67 -10.04
CA THR A 42 -27.22 1.88 -9.93
C THR A 42 -28.14 3.09 -9.64
N GLY A 43 -27.77 3.87 -8.61
CA GLY A 43 -28.42 5.13 -8.28
C GLY A 43 -27.39 6.18 -7.82
N TYR A 44 -27.86 7.41 -7.65
CA TYR A 44 -27.04 8.54 -7.24
C TYR A 44 -27.67 9.25 -6.05
N VAL A 45 -26.86 9.57 -5.03
CA VAL A 45 -27.26 10.34 -3.85
C VAL A 45 -26.34 11.55 -3.66
N SER A 46 -26.87 12.67 -3.16
CA SER A 46 -26.02 13.83 -2.83
C SER A 46 -25.05 13.51 -1.70
N SER A 47 -23.78 13.87 -1.91
CA SER A 47 -22.73 13.69 -0.89
C SER A 47 -22.94 14.58 0.34
N ASP A 48 -23.72 15.64 0.25
CA ASP A 48 -23.96 16.59 1.35
C ASP A 48 -24.78 15.98 2.49
N TYR A 49 -25.52 14.93 2.18
CA TYR A 49 -26.37 14.20 3.15
C TYR A 49 -25.85 12.77 3.47
N VAL A 50 -24.67 12.44 2.97
CA VAL A 50 -24.03 11.13 3.22
C VAL A 50 -22.75 11.37 4.00
N GLN A 51 -22.76 11.01 5.26
CA GLN A 51 -21.55 10.98 6.08
C GLN A 51 -20.81 9.68 5.78
N ALA A 52 -19.55 9.78 5.37
CA ALA A 52 -18.67 8.62 5.44
C ALA A 52 -18.66 8.17 6.89
N SER A 53 -19.24 7.02 7.18
CA SER A 53 -18.97 6.35 8.45
C SER A 53 -17.48 6.17 8.48
N GLY A 54 -16.79 6.88 9.39
CA GLY A 54 -15.34 6.93 9.42
C GLY A 54 -14.73 5.54 9.37
N THR A 55 -14.49 5.11 8.15
CA THR A 55 -13.33 4.32 7.84
C THR A 55 -12.35 5.36 7.30
N THR A 56 -11.53 5.96 8.18
CA THR A 56 -10.13 6.09 7.79
C THR A 56 -9.89 4.91 6.89
N THR A 57 -9.52 5.12 5.64
CA THR A 57 -8.78 4.14 4.88
C THR A 57 -7.53 3.90 5.71
N ALA A 58 -7.67 3.06 6.73
CA ALA A 58 -6.57 2.34 7.28
C ALA A 58 -5.89 1.71 6.05
N PRO A 59 -4.57 1.79 5.93
CA PRO A 59 -3.84 1.06 4.91
C PRO A 59 -4.46 -0.33 4.90
N THR A 60 -4.77 -0.85 3.71
CA THR A 60 -5.44 -2.14 3.55
C THR A 60 -4.69 -3.12 4.43
N THR A 61 -5.30 -3.47 5.56
CA THR A 61 -4.71 -4.42 6.51
C THR A 61 -4.41 -5.65 5.66
N PRO A 62 -3.20 -6.18 5.69
CA PRO A 62 -2.87 -7.42 5.01
C PRO A 62 -3.97 -8.41 5.35
N PRO A 63 -4.40 -9.31 4.45
CA PRO A 63 -5.41 -10.30 4.78
C PRO A 63 -5.01 -10.92 6.12
N ALA A 64 -5.86 -10.74 7.13
CA ALA A 64 -5.67 -11.35 8.43
C ALA A 64 -5.32 -12.81 8.18
N GLU A 65 -4.32 -13.35 8.87
CA GLU A 65 -3.94 -14.77 8.78
C GLU A 65 -5.23 -15.54 8.65
N SER A 66 -5.48 -16.17 7.48
CA SER A 66 -6.77 -16.81 7.27
C SER A 66 -6.78 -18.07 8.12
N THR A 67 -7.29 -17.89 9.33
CA THR A 67 -7.48 -18.98 10.28
C THR A 67 -8.63 -19.83 9.74
N THR A 68 -8.33 -21.05 9.34
CA THR A 68 -9.37 -22.03 8.99
C THR A 68 -9.97 -22.56 10.29
N TYR A 69 -11.24 -22.36 10.48
CA TYR A 69 -11.99 -22.85 11.61
C TYR A 69 -12.68 -24.17 11.19
N THR A 70 -12.42 -25.24 11.92
CA THR A 70 -12.94 -26.58 11.62
C THR A 70 -13.73 -27.12 12.79
N VAL A 71 -14.90 -27.67 12.54
CA VAL A 71 -15.77 -28.29 13.55
C VAL A 71 -15.14 -29.57 14.06
N THR A 72 -15.06 -29.73 15.40
CA THR A 72 -14.52 -30.92 16.08
C THR A 72 -15.61 -31.86 16.59
N ALA A 73 -16.79 -31.35 16.91
CA ALA A 73 -17.94 -32.15 17.35
C ALA A 73 -18.58 -32.92 16.18
N SER A 74 -19.12 -34.10 16.45
CA SER A 74 -19.86 -34.88 15.45
C SER A 74 -20.97 -34.09 14.78
N THR A 75 -21.72 -33.31 15.59
CA THR A 75 -22.74 -32.35 15.17
C THR A 75 -22.67 -31.14 16.10
N LEU A 76 -22.66 -29.93 15.55
CA LEU A 76 -22.64 -28.68 16.28
C LEU A 76 -23.81 -27.80 15.82
N ASN A 77 -24.67 -27.42 16.74
CA ASN A 77 -25.79 -26.54 16.43
C ASN A 77 -25.31 -25.14 16.01
N VAL A 78 -25.89 -24.62 14.95
CA VAL A 78 -25.80 -23.22 14.55
C VAL A 78 -27.02 -22.50 15.14
N ARG A 79 -26.77 -21.45 15.93
CA ARG A 79 -27.84 -20.73 16.64
C ARG A 79 -28.03 -19.32 16.08
N SER A 80 -29.20 -18.75 16.35
CA SER A 80 -29.56 -17.39 15.93
C SER A 80 -28.84 -16.29 16.73
N GLY A 81 -28.20 -16.63 17.86
CA GLY A 81 -27.46 -15.73 18.72
C GLY A 81 -26.35 -16.43 19.51
N ALA A 82 -25.49 -15.65 20.17
CA ALA A 82 -24.33 -16.09 20.94
C ALA A 82 -24.77 -16.62 22.33
N GLY A 83 -25.32 -17.81 22.39
CA GLY A 83 -25.77 -18.44 23.63
C GLY A 83 -26.58 -19.70 23.40
N THR A 84 -26.64 -20.59 24.39
CA THR A 84 -27.41 -21.83 24.34
C THR A 84 -28.93 -21.60 24.43
N ASN A 85 -29.35 -20.43 24.91
CA ASN A 85 -30.73 -19.97 24.99
C ASN A 85 -31.30 -19.49 23.64
N TYR A 86 -30.46 -19.31 22.62
CA TYR A 86 -30.96 -18.94 21.29
C TYR A 86 -31.36 -20.16 20.48
N ALA A 87 -32.36 -19.97 19.63
CA ALA A 87 -32.90 -21.05 18.77
C ALA A 87 -31.82 -21.62 17.83
N SER A 88 -31.82 -22.93 17.63
CA SER A 88 -31.04 -23.58 16.59
C SER A 88 -31.66 -23.29 15.21
N ILE A 89 -30.83 -22.79 14.30
CA ILE A 89 -31.21 -22.49 12.90
C ILE A 89 -30.61 -23.48 11.91
N GLY A 90 -29.93 -24.52 12.42
CA GLY A 90 -29.31 -25.58 11.66
C GLY A 90 -28.14 -26.21 12.42
N SER A 91 -27.34 -26.99 11.72
CA SER A 91 -26.17 -27.64 12.30
C SER A 91 -25.04 -27.76 11.29
N VAL A 92 -23.82 -27.93 11.79
CA VAL A 92 -22.58 -28.24 11.07
C VAL A 92 -21.95 -29.49 11.65
N THR A 93 -21.20 -30.23 10.83
CA THR A 93 -20.66 -31.55 11.20
C THR A 93 -19.14 -31.54 11.35
N LYS A 94 -18.60 -32.58 11.99
CA LYS A 94 -17.15 -32.75 12.19
C LYS A 94 -16.38 -32.64 10.86
N GLY A 95 -15.30 -31.87 10.87
CA GLY A 95 -14.47 -31.61 9.70
C GLY A 95 -14.97 -30.48 8.81
N GLN A 96 -16.19 -29.97 9.00
CA GLN A 96 -16.71 -28.86 8.20
C GLN A 96 -15.94 -27.58 8.51
N LYS A 97 -15.51 -26.88 7.45
CA LYS A 97 -14.85 -25.59 7.55
C LYS A 97 -15.87 -24.46 7.72
N LEU A 98 -15.57 -23.55 8.63
CA LEU A 98 -16.44 -22.43 8.96
C LEU A 98 -15.84 -21.09 8.52
N SER A 99 -16.64 -20.24 7.91
CA SER A 99 -16.32 -18.84 7.66
C SER A 99 -16.65 -18.02 8.90
N VAL A 100 -15.65 -17.84 9.78
CA VAL A 100 -15.79 -17.07 11.02
C VAL A 100 -15.63 -15.58 10.72
N VAL A 101 -16.60 -14.79 11.15
CA VAL A 101 -16.63 -13.33 10.98
C VAL A 101 -16.05 -12.63 12.21
N SER A 102 -16.37 -13.13 13.41
CA SER A 102 -15.88 -12.58 14.69
C SER A 102 -16.03 -13.60 15.83
N LYS A 103 -15.34 -13.33 16.96
CA LYS A 103 -15.50 -14.07 18.22
C LYS A 103 -16.07 -13.13 19.29
N SER A 104 -17.04 -13.62 20.06
CA SER A 104 -17.59 -12.92 21.22
C SER A 104 -17.76 -13.91 22.37
N GLY A 105 -16.95 -13.78 23.42
CA GLY A 105 -16.87 -14.76 24.50
C GLY A 105 -16.57 -16.17 23.96
N SER A 106 -17.39 -17.16 24.34
CA SER A 106 -17.29 -18.55 23.88
C SER A 106 -18.04 -18.85 22.58
N TRP A 107 -18.33 -17.83 21.78
CA TRP A 107 -19.10 -18.00 20.54
C TRP A 107 -18.38 -17.41 19.34
N TYR A 108 -18.38 -18.18 18.22
CA TYR A 108 -18.01 -17.66 16.90
C TYR A 108 -19.25 -17.24 16.12
N LYS A 109 -19.24 -16.02 15.62
CA LYS A 109 -20.18 -15.55 14.60
C LYS A 109 -19.70 -16.05 13.24
N ILE A 110 -20.55 -16.76 12.50
CA ILE A 110 -20.24 -17.36 11.22
C ILE A 110 -21.22 -16.92 10.13
N ASN A 111 -20.79 -17.06 8.86
CA ASN A 111 -21.72 -17.05 7.75
C ASN A 111 -22.24 -18.50 7.55
N TYR A 112 -23.52 -18.69 7.74
CA TYR A 112 -24.22 -19.98 7.56
C TYR A 112 -25.28 -19.84 6.49
N ASN A 113 -25.02 -20.43 5.30
CA ASN A 113 -25.94 -20.37 4.15
C ASN A 113 -26.43 -18.94 3.81
N GLY A 114 -25.50 -17.96 3.81
CA GLY A 114 -25.82 -16.56 3.52
C GLY A 114 -26.46 -15.79 4.67
N ARG A 115 -26.62 -16.40 5.86
CA ARG A 115 -27.19 -15.79 7.06
C ARG A 115 -26.16 -15.76 8.19
N THR A 116 -26.34 -14.85 9.13
CA THR A 116 -25.57 -14.85 10.39
C THR A 116 -26.01 -16.02 11.27
N GLY A 117 -25.05 -16.85 11.68
CA GLY A 117 -25.22 -17.89 12.67
C GLY A 117 -24.15 -17.81 13.77
N TYR A 118 -24.36 -18.52 14.87
CA TYR A 118 -23.42 -18.60 16.00
C TYR A 118 -23.16 -20.05 16.37
N VAL A 119 -21.89 -20.41 16.60
CA VAL A 119 -21.46 -21.73 17.09
C VAL A 119 -20.58 -21.57 18.31
N SER A 120 -20.62 -22.54 19.24
CA SER A 120 -19.71 -22.54 20.38
C SER A 120 -18.27 -22.74 19.94
N SER A 121 -17.36 -21.90 20.45
CA SER A 121 -15.93 -22.01 20.19
C SER A 121 -15.29 -23.28 20.77
N ASP A 122 -15.92 -23.91 21.75
CA ASP A 122 -15.39 -25.11 22.42
C ASP A 122 -15.38 -26.34 21.50
N TYR A 123 -16.19 -26.30 20.45
CA TYR A 123 -16.35 -27.36 19.46
C TYR A 123 -15.79 -26.97 18.07
N VAL A 124 -14.96 -25.94 18.05
CA VAL A 124 -14.36 -25.43 16.80
C VAL A 124 -12.86 -25.26 17.01
N GLN A 125 -12.08 -25.97 16.24
CA GLN A 125 -10.63 -25.83 16.24
C GLN A 125 -10.21 -24.80 15.19
N ALA A 126 -9.49 -23.77 15.64
CA ALA A 126 -8.78 -22.86 14.74
C ALA A 126 -7.47 -23.52 14.30
N SER A 127 -7.35 -23.82 13.03
CA SER A 127 -6.07 -24.21 12.43
C SER A 127 -5.56 -22.99 11.67
N ALA A 128 -4.41 -22.47 12.06
CA ALA A 128 -3.72 -21.52 11.21
C ALA A 128 -3.45 -22.24 9.88
N THR A 129 -4.14 -21.86 8.81
CA THR A 129 -3.65 -22.20 7.47
C THR A 129 -2.29 -21.53 7.37
N ALA A 130 -1.27 -22.26 6.94
CA ALA A 130 0.02 -21.65 6.64
C ALA A 130 -0.28 -20.40 5.79
N SER A 131 0.08 -19.22 6.28
CA SER A 131 -0.09 -17.97 5.53
C SER A 131 0.47 -18.21 4.14
N PRO A 132 -0.21 -17.80 3.07
CA PRO A 132 0.32 -18.00 1.73
C PRO A 132 1.73 -17.44 1.72
N LYS A 133 2.67 -18.24 1.21
CA LYS A 133 4.10 -17.88 1.17
C LYS A 133 4.22 -16.54 0.44
N LEU A 134 4.70 -15.54 1.13
CA LEU A 134 4.95 -14.23 0.54
C LEU A 134 6.20 -14.31 -0.33
N VAL A 135 6.28 -13.50 -1.37
CA VAL A 135 7.45 -13.47 -2.26
C VAL A 135 8.75 -13.23 -1.50
N VAL A 136 8.72 -12.36 -0.48
CA VAL A 136 9.90 -12.06 0.37
C VAL A 136 10.36 -13.25 1.23
N ASP A 137 9.52 -14.28 1.45
CA ASP A 137 9.91 -15.50 2.15
C ASP A 137 10.91 -16.34 1.34
N SER A 138 11.03 -16.11 0.03
CA SER A 138 11.98 -16.79 -0.85
C SER A 138 13.29 -16.03 -1.03
N PHE A 139 13.37 -14.77 -0.63
CA PHE A 139 14.56 -13.94 -0.82
C PHE A 139 15.70 -14.36 0.10
N LYS A 140 16.86 -14.57 -0.50
CA LYS A 140 18.07 -15.06 0.19
C LYS A 140 19.05 -13.93 0.51
N THR A 141 18.86 -12.75 -0.09
CA THR A 141 19.81 -11.63 -0.02
C THR A 141 19.41 -10.55 0.99
N LEU A 142 18.32 -10.73 1.74
CA LEU A 142 17.79 -9.72 2.67
C LEU A 142 18.71 -9.44 3.87
N GLY A 143 19.56 -10.40 4.25
CA GLY A 143 20.43 -10.24 5.42
C GLY A 143 19.62 -10.00 6.69
N ASN A 144 19.94 -8.91 7.40
CA ASN A 144 19.25 -8.48 8.63
C ASN A 144 18.09 -7.52 8.39
N ALA A 145 17.66 -7.30 7.14
CA ALA A 145 16.51 -6.45 6.85
C ALA A 145 15.23 -7.00 7.48
N GLN A 146 14.48 -6.14 8.14
CA GLN A 146 13.18 -6.45 8.74
C GLN A 146 12.04 -5.63 8.10
N GLN A 147 12.38 -4.71 7.20
CA GLN A 147 11.42 -4.00 6.36
C GLN A 147 11.91 -4.02 4.92
N VAL A 148 11.00 -4.33 4.01
CA VAL A 148 11.27 -4.39 2.56
C VAL A 148 10.22 -3.59 1.82
N ILE A 149 10.67 -2.66 0.97
CA ILE A 149 9.86 -2.09 -0.10
C ILE A 149 10.20 -2.87 -1.36
N LEU A 150 9.24 -3.56 -1.93
CA LEU A 150 9.38 -4.29 -3.19
C LEU A 150 8.65 -3.54 -4.29
N VAL A 151 9.40 -3.09 -5.28
CA VAL A 151 8.90 -2.40 -6.48
C VAL A 151 9.07 -3.34 -7.65
N THR A 152 7.96 -3.76 -8.26
CA THR A 152 7.98 -4.69 -9.39
C THR A 152 7.28 -4.11 -10.61
N ALA A 153 7.75 -4.48 -11.79
CA ALA A 153 7.07 -4.28 -13.07
C ALA A 153 7.05 -5.60 -13.84
N ASP A 154 6.15 -5.74 -14.80
CA ASP A 154 6.01 -6.99 -15.58
C ASP A 154 7.28 -7.30 -16.40
N ASN A 155 7.94 -6.26 -16.90
CA ASN A 155 9.17 -6.35 -17.69
C ASN A 155 10.01 -5.08 -17.55
N TYR A 156 11.14 -5.00 -18.27
CA TYR A 156 12.04 -3.85 -18.25
C TYR A 156 11.42 -2.59 -18.85
N ASP A 157 10.60 -2.69 -19.89
CA ASP A 157 10.09 -1.54 -20.67
C ASP A 157 8.83 -0.92 -20.04
N THR A 158 8.33 -1.48 -18.95
CA THR A 158 7.08 -1.04 -18.30
C THR A 158 7.35 0.06 -17.29
N LYS A 159 6.78 1.23 -17.49
CA LYS A 159 6.84 2.35 -16.52
C LYS A 159 5.88 2.21 -15.34
N SER A 160 4.84 1.40 -15.45
CA SER A 160 3.92 1.11 -14.35
C SER A 160 4.54 0.10 -13.41
N ALA A 161 4.43 0.34 -12.12
CA ALA A 161 4.97 -0.55 -11.10
C ALA A 161 3.94 -0.88 -10.02
N LYS A 162 4.13 -2.04 -9.40
CA LYS A 162 3.48 -2.44 -8.17
C LYS A 162 4.45 -2.23 -7.02
N ILE A 163 4.03 -1.51 -5.99
CA ILE A 163 4.78 -1.27 -4.77
C ILE A 163 4.14 -2.09 -3.66
N GLN A 164 4.91 -2.93 -3.00
CA GLN A 164 4.49 -3.71 -1.84
C GLN A 164 5.47 -3.47 -0.70
N THR A 165 4.97 -3.33 0.52
CA THR A 165 5.82 -3.24 1.70
C THR A 165 5.62 -4.45 2.59
N PHE A 166 6.72 -4.92 3.16
CA PHE A 166 6.74 -6.10 4.03
C PHE A 166 7.52 -5.79 5.30
N GLU A 167 7.04 -6.31 6.41
CA GLU A 167 7.69 -6.17 7.71
C GLU A 167 7.83 -7.53 8.38
N LYS A 168 8.96 -7.78 9.00
CA LYS A 168 9.20 -9.00 9.78
C LYS A 168 8.71 -8.79 11.20
N VAL A 169 7.71 -9.57 11.61
CA VAL A 169 7.11 -9.54 12.95
C VAL A 169 7.17 -10.96 13.50
N ASP A 170 7.76 -11.13 14.68
CA ASP A 170 7.94 -12.45 15.32
C ASP A 170 8.60 -13.48 14.39
N GLY A 171 9.61 -13.03 13.65
CA GLY A 171 10.36 -13.87 12.71
C GLY A 171 9.66 -14.15 11.37
N LYS A 172 8.42 -13.72 11.18
CA LYS A 172 7.63 -13.98 9.97
C LYS A 172 7.41 -12.69 9.18
N TRP A 173 7.48 -12.78 7.88
CA TRP A 173 7.12 -11.66 7.01
C TRP A 173 5.61 -11.45 6.98
N LYS A 174 5.21 -10.19 7.06
CA LYS A 174 3.82 -9.73 6.86
C LYS A 174 3.82 -8.65 5.82
N GLN A 175 2.88 -8.72 4.89
CA GLN A 175 2.64 -7.62 3.94
C GLN A 175 1.90 -6.50 4.65
N VAL A 176 2.39 -5.26 4.51
CA VAL A 176 1.84 -4.07 5.19
C VAL A 176 1.00 -3.23 4.23
N LEU A 177 1.50 -3.02 3.00
CA LEU A 177 0.84 -2.14 2.03
C LEU A 177 1.02 -2.68 0.61
N THR A 178 0.05 -2.37 -0.24
CA THR A 178 0.16 -2.48 -1.71
C THR A 178 -0.31 -1.19 -2.33
N ALA A 179 0.46 -0.66 -3.27
CA ALA A 179 0.13 0.55 -4.02
C ALA A 179 0.55 0.41 -5.49
N ASN A 180 -0.09 1.20 -6.35
CA ASN A 180 0.40 1.42 -7.70
C ASN A 180 1.51 2.47 -7.66
N GLY A 181 2.53 2.27 -8.47
CA GLY A 181 3.64 3.19 -8.64
C GLY A 181 4.03 3.37 -10.10
N VAL A 182 5.01 4.22 -10.30
CA VAL A 182 5.59 4.48 -11.61
C VAL A 182 7.11 4.52 -11.51
N LEU A 183 7.77 4.17 -12.60
CA LEU A 183 9.21 4.13 -12.81
C LEU A 183 9.65 5.22 -13.76
N GLY A 184 10.92 5.17 -14.15
CA GLY A 184 11.45 5.90 -15.29
C GLY A 184 10.58 5.74 -16.52
N GLN A 185 10.53 6.76 -17.37
CA GLN A 185 9.71 6.77 -18.59
C GLN A 185 9.92 5.52 -19.48
N LYS A 186 11.13 4.96 -19.44
CA LYS A 186 11.54 3.77 -20.18
C LYS A 186 11.58 2.49 -19.34
N GLY A 187 11.01 2.53 -18.12
CA GLY A 187 10.95 1.37 -17.23
C GLY A 187 12.21 1.15 -16.42
N PHE A 188 12.66 -0.09 -16.28
CA PHE A 188 13.88 -0.47 -15.58
C PHE A 188 15.11 -0.47 -16.48
N ALA A 189 16.27 -0.16 -15.92
CA ALA A 189 17.55 -0.21 -16.60
C ALA A 189 18.17 -1.61 -16.54
N LEU A 190 18.61 -2.14 -17.69
CA LEU A 190 19.54 -3.27 -17.73
C LEU A 190 20.95 -2.86 -17.29
N ALA A 191 21.37 -1.66 -17.69
CA ALA A 191 22.66 -1.06 -17.34
C ALA A 191 22.47 0.44 -17.17
N LYS A 192 22.12 0.86 -15.96
CA LYS A 192 21.77 2.25 -15.61
C LYS A 192 22.87 3.24 -16.00
N LYS A 193 22.47 4.32 -16.66
CA LYS A 193 23.31 5.45 -17.05
C LYS A 193 22.67 6.77 -16.66
N GLU A 194 23.49 7.81 -16.58
CA GLU A 194 22.99 9.17 -16.36
C GLU A 194 22.10 9.59 -17.53
N GLY A 195 20.89 10.12 -17.22
CA GLY A 195 19.96 10.66 -18.21
C GLY A 195 19.24 9.62 -19.08
N ASP A 196 19.35 8.31 -18.80
CA ASP A 196 18.72 7.24 -19.60
C ASP A 196 17.19 7.15 -19.49
N MET A 197 16.58 7.83 -18.51
CA MET A 197 15.15 7.80 -18.21
C MET A 197 14.65 6.43 -17.70
N GLU A 198 15.53 5.62 -17.13
CA GLU A 198 15.24 4.28 -16.60
C GLU A 198 15.49 4.22 -15.09
N SER A 199 14.71 3.45 -14.35
CA SER A 199 14.93 3.19 -12.94
C SER A 199 15.92 2.04 -12.73
N PRO A 200 16.87 2.12 -11.80
CA PRO A 200 17.82 1.03 -11.57
C PRO A 200 17.14 -0.20 -10.99
N THR A 201 17.53 -1.39 -11.41
CA THR A 201 17.22 -2.66 -10.75
C THR A 201 18.23 -2.96 -9.67
N GLY A 202 17.80 -3.64 -8.62
CA GLY A 202 18.69 -4.07 -7.52
C GLY A 202 18.05 -3.96 -6.13
N LYS A 203 18.86 -4.29 -5.13
CA LYS A 203 18.54 -4.09 -3.71
C LYS A 203 19.38 -2.94 -3.17
N TYR A 204 18.73 -1.95 -2.57
CA TYR A 204 19.37 -0.74 -2.04
C TYR A 204 18.94 -0.48 -0.60
N THR A 205 19.80 0.14 0.16
CA THR A 205 19.46 0.73 1.45
C THR A 205 18.67 2.02 1.24
N ILE A 206 18.01 2.49 2.29
CA ILE A 206 17.21 3.71 2.28
C ILE A 206 17.99 4.81 2.96
N GLY A 207 18.15 5.92 2.28
CA GLY A 207 18.87 7.08 2.78
C GLY A 207 17.97 8.10 3.47
N THR A 208 18.41 9.35 3.47
CA THR A 208 17.70 10.47 4.09
C THR A 208 16.34 10.70 3.45
N ALA A 209 15.32 10.83 4.28
CA ALA A 209 14.02 11.32 3.86
C ALA A 209 14.05 12.84 3.68
N PHE A 210 13.23 13.35 2.79
CA PHE A 210 13.18 14.77 2.48
C PHE A 210 11.78 15.24 2.11
N GLY A 211 11.58 16.56 2.09
CA GLY A 211 10.36 17.14 1.57
C GLY A 211 10.32 18.65 1.66
N ARG A 212 9.44 19.26 0.86
CA ARG A 212 9.16 20.71 0.88
C ARG A 212 8.38 21.14 2.12
N HIS A 213 7.74 20.19 2.80
CA HIS A 213 6.94 20.40 3.99
C HIS A 213 7.67 19.95 5.27
N ALA A 214 7.03 20.09 6.41
CA ALA A 214 7.54 19.55 7.68
C ALA A 214 7.58 18.01 7.64
N ASN A 215 8.42 17.42 8.51
CA ASN A 215 8.51 15.96 8.67
C ASN A 215 7.10 15.37 8.87
N PRO A 216 6.65 14.45 8.03
CA PRO A 216 5.33 13.85 8.12
C PRO A 216 5.17 12.85 9.27
N GLY A 217 6.20 12.67 10.09
CA GLY A 217 6.27 11.67 11.17
C GLY A 217 7.14 10.47 10.82
N THR A 218 8.09 10.59 9.88
CA THR A 218 9.08 9.54 9.61
C THR A 218 10.13 9.47 10.70
N LYS A 219 10.63 8.27 10.98
CA LYS A 219 11.77 8.00 11.87
C LYS A 219 13.12 8.06 11.14
N LEU A 220 13.10 8.15 9.82
CA LEU A 220 14.33 8.38 9.04
C LEU A 220 14.87 9.77 9.33
N PRO A 221 16.20 9.99 9.22
CA PRO A 221 16.74 11.35 9.14
C PRO A 221 15.96 12.14 8.09
N TYR A 222 15.48 13.33 8.45
CA TYR A 222 14.62 14.13 7.57
C TYR A 222 15.24 15.48 7.27
N ARG A 223 15.29 15.83 5.99
CA ARG A 223 15.74 17.15 5.53
C ARG A 223 14.59 17.91 4.88
N LYS A 224 14.24 19.06 5.45
CA LYS A 224 13.33 20.00 4.82
C LYS A 224 14.03 20.70 3.67
N ILE A 225 13.44 20.65 2.49
CA ILE A 225 13.96 21.30 1.28
C ILE A 225 13.80 22.81 1.38
N THR A 226 14.79 23.53 0.90
CA THR A 226 14.80 24.98 0.69
C THR A 226 14.95 25.28 -0.80
N SER A 227 14.66 26.52 -1.21
CA SER A 227 14.79 26.98 -2.62
C SER A 227 16.21 26.88 -3.18
N ASN A 228 17.22 26.78 -2.29
CA ASN A 228 18.62 26.67 -2.68
C ASN A 228 19.10 25.21 -2.82
N ASP A 229 18.33 24.24 -2.38
CA ASP A 229 18.73 22.84 -2.39
C ASP A 229 18.72 22.26 -3.82
N VAL A 230 19.81 21.59 -4.16
CA VAL A 230 20.02 20.91 -5.44
C VAL A 230 20.69 19.55 -5.23
N TRP A 231 20.52 18.65 -6.16
CA TRP A 231 21.26 17.40 -6.26
C TRP A 231 22.16 17.44 -7.49
N VAL A 232 23.47 17.32 -7.30
CA VAL A 232 24.44 17.47 -8.41
C VAL A 232 24.42 16.22 -9.30
N ASP A 233 24.07 16.41 -10.55
CA ASP A 233 24.02 15.40 -11.62
C ASP A 233 25.18 15.57 -12.64
N ASP A 234 26.03 16.54 -12.45
CA ASP A 234 27.23 16.76 -13.24
C ASP A 234 28.28 15.67 -12.98
N SER A 235 28.39 14.71 -13.88
CA SER A 235 29.33 13.58 -13.76
C SER A 235 30.81 13.97 -13.78
N LYS A 236 31.15 15.23 -14.11
CA LYS A 236 32.52 15.76 -14.04
C LYS A 236 32.82 16.42 -12.69
N SER A 237 31.81 16.68 -11.89
CA SER A 237 31.99 17.33 -10.60
C SER A 237 32.39 16.30 -9.51
N SER A 238 33.31 16.68 -8.64
CA SER A 238 33.64 15.92 -7.41
C SER A 238 32.44 15.82 -6.45
N LEU A 239 31.39 16.60 -6.68
CA LEU A 239 30.16 16.61 -5.93
C LEU A 239 29.05 15.81 -6.60
N TYR A 240 29.35 15.07 -7.68
CA TYR A 240 28.40 14.20 -8.37
C TYR A 240 27.66 13.28 -7.41
N ASN A 241 26.37 13.15 -7.63
CA ASN A 241 25.44 12.37 -6.80
C ASN A 241 25.44 12.80 -5.32
N LYS A 242 25.49 14.11 -5.06
CA LYS A 242 25.42 14.69 -3.71
C LYS A 242 24.41 15.81 -3.62
N TRP A 243 23.76 15.91 -2.48
CA TRP A 243 22.97 17.07 -2.10
C TRP A 243 23.88 18.29 -1.88
N GLN A 244 23.56 19.41 -2.49
CA GLN A 244 24.29 20.67 -2.39
C GLN A 244 23.31 21.84 -2.26
N GLN A 245 23.85 23.03 -2.08
CA GLN A 245 23.11 24.29 -2.10
C GLN A 245 23.72 25.27 -3.10
N LYS A 246 22.82 25.98 -3.80
CA LYS A 246 23.17 27.13 -4.67
C LYS A 246 23.85 28.24 -3.85
N PRO A 247 24.69 29.08 -4.49
CA PRO A 247 25.08 29.05 -5.89
C PRO A 247 26.17 27.99 -6.17
N ALA A 248 26.25 27.56 -7.43
CA ALA A 248 27.26 26.57 -7.86
C ALA A 248 28.72 27.03 -7.64
N ASN A 249 29.02 28.28 -7.90
CA ASN A 249 30.37 28.90 -7.75
C ASN A 249 31.47 28.06 -8.46
N GLY A 250 31.17 27.53 -9.65
CA GLY A 250 32.10 26.70 -10.43
C GLY A 250 32.30 25.27 -9.92
N ARG A 251 31.58 24.84 -8.87
CA ARG A 251 31.71 23.48 -8.31
C ARG A 251 31.00 22.41 -9.15
N TRP A 252 30.01 22.78 -9.93
CA TRP A 252 29.27 21.94 -10.87
C TRP A 252 28.67 22.79 -12.00
N THR A 253 28.37 22.17 -13.13
CA THR A 253 27.72 22.78 -14.29
C THR A 253 26.24 22.44 -14.40
N SER A 254 25.82 21.33 -13.78
CA SER A 254 24.44 20.84 -13.82
C SER A 254 24.05 20.27 -12.45
N ALA A 255 22.81 20.54 -12.04
CA ALA A 255 22.26 19.98 -10.81
C ALA A 255 20.73 20.04 -10.87
N GLU A 256 20.09 18.99 -10.39
CA GLU A 256 18.63 18.90 -10.27
C GLU A 256 18.13 19.81 -9.13
N ASN A 257 17.10 20.60 -9.40
CA ASN A 257 16.47 21.43 -8.38
C ASN A 257 15.61 20.56 -7.45
N MET A 258 15.85 20.65 -6.14
CA MET A 258 15.08 19.88 -5.17
C MET A 258 13.76 20.56 -4.80
N ASP A 259 13.58 21.87 -4.99
CA ASP A 259 12.34 22.57 -4.69
C ASP A 259 11.33 22.47 -5.83
N ILE A 260 10.79 21.28 -6.03
CA ILE A 260 9.74 20.98 -7.03
C ILE A 260 8.60 20.17 -6.38
N PRO A 261 7.37 20.25 -6.90
CA PRO A 261 6.19 19.56 -6.33
C PRO A 261 6.35 18.04 -6.21
N ALA A 262 7.10 17.40 -7.11
CA ALA A 262 7.40 15.97 -7.05
C ALA A 262 8.15 15.59 -5.76
N TYR A 263 8.88 16.52 -5.16
CA TYR A 263 9.66 16.35 -3.94
C TYR A 263 8.95 16.92 -2.69
N ASP A 264 7.61 17.05 -2.73
CA ASP A 264 6.81 17.35 -1.52
C ASP A 264 7.15 16.43 -0.37
N TYR A 265 7.38 15.14 -0.66
CA TYR A 265 7.90 14.11 0.22
C TYR A 265 8.64 13.04 -0.56
N GLY A 266 9.68 12.49 0.03
CA GLY A 266 10.44 11.40 -0.56
C GLY A 266 11.57 10.91 0.33
N PHE A 267 12.34 9.97 -0.18
CA PHE A 267 13.60 9.52 0.41
C PHE A 267 14.60 9.13 -0.67
N VAL A 268 15.85 9.19 -0.32
CA VAL A 268 16.97 8.79 -1.20
C VAL A 268 17.02 7.26 -1.27
N ILE A 269 17.02 6.71 -2.46
CA ILE A 269 17.42 5.33 -2.71
C ILE A 269 18.94 5.35 -2.86
N ASN A 270 19.66 4.63 -2.01
CA ASN A 270 21.12 4.64 -1.97
C ASN A 270 21.72 3.89 -3.17
N TYR A 271 21.42 4.41 -4.36
CA TYR A 271 21.97 3.97 -5.63
C TYR A 271 23.26 4.74 -5.94
N ASN A 272 24.26 4.07 -6.51
CA ASN A 272 25.54 4.67 -6.89
C ASN A 272 26.20 5.46 -5.77
N GLU A 273 26.26 4.91 -4.56
CA GLU A 273 26.88 5.53 -3.39
C GLU A 273 28.39 5.79 -3.61
N SER A 274 29.04 4.95 -4.42
CA SER A 274 30.41 5.15 -4.86
C SER A 274 30.60 6.38 -5.77
N ARG A 275 29.47 6.97 -6.24
CA ARG A 275 29.45 8.14 -7.11
C ARG A 275 30.27 7.95 -8.39
N THR A 276 30.19 6.75 -8.95
CA THR A 276 30.84 6.45 -10.23
C THR A 276 30.25 7.35 -11.32
N PRO A 277 31.06 8.19 -11.97
CA PRO A 277 30.59 9.10 -13.02
C PRO A 277 29.81 8.39 -14.12
N GLY A 278 28.67 8.99 -14.53
CA GLY A 278 27.86 8.50 -15.61
C GLY A 278 26.98 7.27 -15.31
N LYS A 279 27.07 6.69 -14.09
CA LYS A 279 26.22 5.55 -13.69
C LYS A 279 24.85 5.95 -13.19
N GLY A 280 24.51 7.22 -13.20
CA GLY A 280 23.24 7.76 -12.72
C GLY A 280 23.32 8.36 -11.32
N SER A 281 22.55 9.40 -11.12
CA SER A 281 22.45 10.19 -9.89
C SER A 281 20.99 10.50 -9.58
N ALA A 282 20.72 11.12 -8.43
CA ALA A 282 19.38 11.61 -8.04
C ALA A 282 18.29 10.51 -8.11
N ILE A 283 18.57 9.34 -7.57
CA ILE A 283 17.60 8.25 -7.55
C ILE A 283 16.82 8.27 -6.23
N PHE A 284 15.53 8.59 -6.35
CA PHE A 284 14.65 8.82 -5.20
C PHE A 284 13.37 7.98 -5.28
N PHE A 285 12.74 7.83 -4.12
CA PHE A 285 11.34 7.45 -4.02
C PHE A 285 10.54 8.70 -3.65
N HIS A 286 9.60 9.15 -4.48
CA HIS A 286 8.94 10.45 -4.31
C HIS A 286 7.48 10.47 -4.78
N VAL A 287 6.84 11.65 -4.76
CA VAL A 287 5.47 11.85 -5.22
C VAL A 287 5.40 11.96 -6.73
N GLY A 288 4.56 11.13 -7.36
CA GLY A 288 4.31 11.17 -8.81
C GLY A 288 3.40 10.03 -9.28
N THR A 289 2.68 10.22 -10.37
CA THR A 289 1.68 9.26 -10.85
C THR A 289 1.73 8.97 -12.36
N ASN A 290 2.66 9.57 -13.09
CA ASN A 290 2.76 9.35 -14.54
C ASN A 290 4.04 8.56 -14.92
N TYR A 291 5.20 9.19 -14.80
CA TYR A 291 6.53 8.59 -14.98
C TYR A 291 7.58 9.49 -14.33
N THR A 292 8.81 9.01 -14.22
CA THR A 292 9.95 9.76 -13.67
C THR A 292 11.10 9.80 -14.68
N ALA A 293 12.18 10.50 -14.34
CA ALA A 293 13.42 10.48 -15.11
C ALA A 293 14.37 9.32 -14.69
N GLY A 294 13.92 8.43 -13.81
CA GLY A 294 14.70 7.29 -13.29
C GLY A 294 14.39 6.95 -11.83
N CYS A 295 13.67 7.80 -11.13
CA CYS A 295 13.18 7.54 -9.78
C CYS A 295 12.03 6.52 -9.76
N THR A 296 11.59 6.16 -8.55
CA THR A 296 10.33 5.46 -8.32
C THR A 296 9.35 6.42 -7.65
N ALA A 297 8.10 6.47 -8.11
CA ALA A 297 7.13 7.38 -7.56
C ALA A 297 5.75 6.72 -7.34
N THR A 298 4.97 7.32 -6.44
CA THR A 298 3.57 6.96 -6.18
C THR A 298 2.80 8.18 -5.67
N SER A 299 1.52 8.02 -5.34
CA SER A 299 0.72 9.13 -4.82
C SER A 299 1.30 9.71 -3.52
N LYS A 300 1.06 10.98 -3.27
CA LYS A 300 1.52 11.67 -2.04
C LYS A 300 1.08 10.95 -0.76
N GLU A 301 -0.14 10.45 -0.74
CA GLU A 301 -0.69 9.70 0.38
C GLU A 301 0.13 8.43 0.66
N GLN A 302 0.48 7.68 -0.38
CA GLN A 302 1.27 6.46 -0.26
C GLN A 302 2.72 6.74 0.16
N VAL A 303 3.35 7.78 -0.40
CA VAL A 303 4.70 8.21 0.03
C VAL A 303 4.71 8.54 1.52
N VAL A 304 3.74 9.32 2.00
CA VAL A 304 3.64 9.69 3.42
C VAL A 304 3.39 8.46 4.31
N SER A 305 2.53 7.53 3.87
CA SER A 305 2.27 6.28 4.61
C SER A 305 3.52 5.42 4.74
N ILE A 306 4.28 5.28 3.65
CA ILE A 306 5.55 4.53 3.63
C ILE A 306 6.59 5.22 4.52
N LEU A 307 6.73 6.54 4.44
CA LEU A 307 7.65 7.30 5.29
C LEU A 307 7.38 7.14 6.79
N LYS A 308 6.10 7.15 7.20
CA LYS A 308 5.70 6.92 8.60
C LYS A 308 5.99 5.50 9.07
N TRP A 309 5.87 4.54 8.18
CA TRP A 309 6.09 3.12 8.47
C TRP A 309 7.59 2.78 8.57
N LEU A 310 8.45 3.43 7.77
CA LEU A 310 9.89 3.16 7.75
C LEU A 310 10.54 3.43 9.12
N ASN A 311 11.32 2.45 9.57
CA ASN A 311 12.09 2.53 10.81
C ASN A 311 13.55 2.12 10.53
N PRO A 312 14.55 3.01 10.69
CA PRO A 312 15.95 2.71 10.44
C PRO A 312 16.48 1.55 11.30
N GLU A 313 15.97 1.34 12.51
CA GLU A 313 16.35 0.23 13.39
C GLU A 313 16.00 -1.14 12.81
N LYS A 314 15.07 -1.20 11.84
CA LYS A 314 14.65 -2.40 11.14
C LYS A 314 15.43 -2.69 9.86
N ASN A 315 16.52 -1.96 9.63
CA ASN A 315 17.38 -2.09 8.46
C ASN A 315 16.57 -2.15 7.15
N PRO A 316 15.76 -1.11 6.85
CA PRO A 316 14.88 -1.12 5.69
C PRO A 316 15.67 -1.17 4.39
N VAL A 317 15.16 -1.95 3.43
CA VAL A 317 15.70 -2.01 2.07
C VAL A 317 14.59 -1.81 1.05
N ILE A 318 14.97 -1.31 -0.12
CA ILE A 318 14.14 -1.27 -1.31
C ILE A 318 14.72 -2.22 -2.36
N ILE A 319 13.85 -3.05 -2.94
CA ILE A 319 14.18 -3.94 -4.06
C ILE A 319 13.37 -3.47 -5.25
N GLN A 320 14.04 -3.25 -6.37
CA GLN A 320 13.45 -2.84 -7.64
C GLN A 320 13.80 -3.88 -8.71
N SER A 321 12.80 -4.52 -9.32
CA SER A 321 13.05 -5.66 -10.22
C SER A 321 11.86 -5.95 -11.13
N PRO A 322 12.07 -6.38 -12.36
CA PRO A 322 11.07 -7.11 -13.12
C PRO A 322 10.63 -8.36 -12.33
N VAL A 323 9.35 -8.74 -12.45
CA VAL A 323 8.80 -9.93 -11.76
C VAL A 323 9.58 -11.19 -12.10
N SER A 324 10.07 -11.32 -13.35
CA SER A 324 10.83 -12.47 -13.84
C SER A 324 12.20 -12.66 -13.19
N GLU A 325 12.69 -11.68 -12.42
CA GLU A 325 14.04 -11.69 -11.83
C GLU A 325 14.05 -11.69 -10.30
N LEU A 326 12.91 -11.92 -9.67
CA LEU A 326 12.77 -11.91 -8.21
C LEU A 326 13.53 -13.04 -7.52
N ASP A 327 13.87 -14.10 -8.22
CA ASP A 327 14.68 -15.23 -7.72
C ASP A 327 16.15 -14.85 -7.46
N LYS A 328 16.61 -13.70 -7.96
CA LYS A 328 17.95 -13.16 -7.70
C LYS A 328 18.12 -12.65 -6.26
N TYR A 329 17.05 -12.39 -5.58
CA TYR A 329 17.04 -11.82 -4.23
C TYR A 329 16.73 -12.89 -3.19
#